data_e99b66c0465ab4f08eebb84cd624785c
#
_entry.id   e99b66c0465ab4f08eebb84cd624785c
#
_cell.length_a   1.000
_cell.length_b   1.000
_cell.length_c   1.000
_cell.angle_alpha   90.00
_cell.angle_beta   90.00
_cell.angle_gamma   90.00
#
_symmetry.space_group_name_H-M   'P 1'
#
loop_
_entity.id
_entity.type
_entity.pdbx_description
1 polymer ?
#
loop_
_entity_poly.entity_id
_entity_poly.type
_entity_poly.pdbx_seq_one_letter_code
_entity_poly.pdbx_strand_id
1 'polypeptide(L)'
;SDDELCADAPHSTEEVEAYEAARIENRAFWERKAAEDPQGLESEIIHALIGDRPLHPSQREVLEHLRAGRNTLAVMATGRGKSLTFQVHAALLALAQRKASVFVYPLRALIADQAFHLSETLEGFGIAVSVLTGESTPEERRQVMAELTDGSCDIVLTTPEFLAYHADKLARCGRIGFAVIDEAHHIGLAKAGQR
;
A
#
# COMPACT_ATOMS: atom_id res chain seq x y z
N SER A 1 -19.24 -25.70 -26.48
CA SER A 1 -18.84 -25.68 -25.06
C SER A 1 -18.72 -24.23 -24.65
N ASP A 2 -19.70 -23.83 -23.90
CA ASP A 2 -19.90 -22.47 -23.46
C ASP A 2 -19.08 -22.27 -22.18
N ASP A 3 -17.91 -21.65 -22.31
CA ASP A 3 -17.24 -21.03 -21.18
C ASP A 3 -17.93 -19.68 -20.96
N GLU A 4 -18.93 -19.69 -20.12
CA GLU A 4 -19.50 -18.49 -19.54
C GLU A 4 -18.41 -17.79 -18.74
N LEU A 5 -17.87 -16.74 -19.34
CA LEU A 5 -17.23 -15.67 -18.61
C LEU A 5 -18.29 -15.09 -17.64
N CYS A 6 -18.23 -15.49 -16.39
CA CYS A 6 -18.90 -14.76 -15.32
C CYS A 6 -18.31 -13.34 -15.30
N ALA A 7 -18.92 -12.45 -16.07
CA ALA A 7 -18.78 -11.04 -15.82
C ALA A 7 -19.43 -10.80 -14.45
N ASP A 8 -18.63 -10.36 -13.48
CA ASP A 8 -19.14 -9.91 -12.20
C ASP A 8 -20.28 -8.90 -12.46
N ALA A 9 -21.49 -9.32 -12.11
CA ALA A 9 -22.63 -8.41 -12.16
C ALA A 9 -22.32 -7.22 -11.22
N PRO A 10 -22.66 -6.00 -11.61
CA PRO A 10 -22.46 -4.87 -10.73
C PRO A 10 -23.15 -5.14 -9.40
N HIS A 11 -22.40 -5.11 -8.32
CA HIS A 11 -22.91 -5.31 -6.97
C HIS A 11 -24.06 -4.33 -6.70
N SER A 12 -25.13 -4.81 -6.05
CA SER A 12 -26.23 -3.95 -5.69
C SER A 12 -25.77 -2.85 -4.72
N THR A 13 -26.49 -1.72 -4.68
CA THR A 13 -26.18 -0.63 -3.74
C THR A 13 -26.12 -1.13 -2.30
N GLU A 14 -27.02 -2.06 -1.93
CA GLU A 14 -27.06 -2.67 -0.60
C GLU A 14 -25.82 -3.50 -0.30
N GLU A 15 -25.31 -4.25 -1.28
CA GLU A 15 -24.05 -5.03 -1.13
C GLU A 15 -22.83 -4.12 -0.95
N VAL A 16 -22.77 -3.02 -1.71
CA VAL A 16 -21.69 -2.03 -1.58
C VAL A 16 -21.73 -1.35 -0.22
N GLU A 17 -22.91 -0.95 0.26
CA GLU A 17 -23.09 -0.35 1.59
C GLU A 17 -22.72 -1.32 2.71
N ALA A 18 -23.12 -2.59 2.59
CA ALA A 18 -22.80 -3.62 3.56
C ALA A 18 -21.28 -3.90 3.61
N TYR A 19 -20.62 -3.92 2.46
CA TYR A 19 -19.18 -4.07 2.35
C TYR A 19 -18.43 -2.91 3.01
N GLU A 20 -18.83 -1.67 2.72
CA GLU A 20 -18.25 -0.46 3.33
C GLU A 20 -18.45 -0.44 4.84
N ALA A 21 -19.63 -0.79 5.35
CA ALA A 21 -19.90 -0.88 6.78
C ALA A 21 -19.00 -1.92 7.45
N ALA A 22 -18.86 -3.10 6.86
CA ALA A 22 -17.97 -4.15 7.36
C ALA A 22 -16.50 -3.69 7.37
N ARG A 23 -16.06 -2.99 6.34
CA ARG A 23 -14.70 -2.44 6.26
C ARG A 23 -14.42 -1.42 7.37
N ILE A 24 -15.36 -0.51 7.62
CA ILE A 24 -15.26 0.49 8.69
C ILE A 24 -15.16 -0.19 10.07
N GLU A 25 -15.98 -1.19 10.30
CA GLU A 25 -16.00 -1.94 11.56
C GLU A 25 -14.70 -2.73 11.78
N ASN A 26 -14.20 -3.40 10.76
CA ASN A 26 -12.91 -4.07 10.77
C ASN A 26 -11.77 -3.08 11.04
N ARG A 27 -11.78 -1.93 10.38
CA ARG A 27 -10.79 -0.89 10.58
C ARG A 27 -10.74 -0.43 12.03
N ALA A 28 -11.88 -0.16 12.63
CA ALA A 28 -11.97 0.27 14.03
C ALA A 28 -11.44 -0.79 15.00
N PHE A 29 -11.73 -2.06 14.75
CA PHE A 29 -11.19 -3.17 15.53
C PHE A 29 -9.66 -3.21 15.51
N TRP A 30 -9.06 -3.12 14.32
CA TRP A 30 -7.61 -3.21 14.18
C TRP A 30 -6.87 -1.94 14.64
N GLU A 31 -7.50 -0.78 14.54
CA GLU A 31 -6.97 0.45 15.14
C GLU A 31 -6.93 0.36 16.67
N ARG A 32 -7.95 -0.21 17.30
CA ARG A 32 -7.93 -0.49 18.73
C ARG A 32 -6.81 -1.48 19.09
N LYS A 33 -6.64 -2.54 18.30
CA LYS A 33 -5.55 -3.49 18.49
C LYS A 33 -4.18 -2.82 18.36
N ALA A 34 -4.02 -1.88 17.45
CA ALA A 34 -2.79 -1.11 17.32
C ALA A 34 -2.44 -0.32 18.59
N ALA A 35 -3.44 0.20 19.29
CA ALA A 35 -3.26 0.93 20.54
C ALA A 35 -3.03 0.00 21.74
N GLU A 36 -3.76 -1.11 21.83
CA GLU A 36 -3.77 -2.00 22.98
C GLU A 36 -2.70 -3.08 22.94
N ASP A 37 -2.43 -3.62 21.75
CA ASP A 37 -1.47 -4.72 21.51
C ASP A 37 -0.74 -4.56 20.18
N PRO A 38 0.16 -3.58 20.06
CA PRO A 38 0.86 -3.31 18.80
C PRO A 38 1.72 -4.50 18.32
N GLN A 39 2.29 -5.28 19.22
CA GLN A 39 3.07 -6.46 18.84
C GLN A 39 2.19 -7.58 18.29
N GLY A 40 1.04 -7.79 18.88
CA GLY A 40 0.05 -8.74 18.37
C GLY A 40 -0.47 -8.34 16.99
N LEU A 41 -0.74 -7.06 16.78
CA LEU A 41 -1.12 -6.54 15.46
C LEU A 41 -0.03 -6.77 14.42
N GLU A 42 1.21 -6.48 14.75
CA GLU A 42 2.35 -6.74 13.85
C GLU A 42 2.43 -8.21 13.45
N SER A 43 2.28 -9.12 14.40
CA SER A 43 2.30 -10.57 14.14
C SER A 43 1.17 -10.98 13.20
N GLU A 44 -0.03 -10.43 13.39
CA GLU A 44 -1.18 -10.69 12.51
C GLU A 44 -0.95 -10.19 11.08
N ILE A 45 -0.38 -9.00 10.92
CA ILE A 45 -0.06 -8.44 9.61
C ILE A 45 1.02 -9.28 8.91
N ILE A 46 2.07 -9.66 9.61
CA ILE A 46 3.14 -10.52 9.08
C ILE A 46 2.56 -11.87 8.65
N HIS A 47 1.70 -12.46 9.48
CA HIS A 47 1.04 -13.73 9.16
C HIS A 47 0.16 -13.61 7.91
N ALA A 48 -0.58 -12.53 7.76
CA ALA A 48 -1.40 -12.28 6.57
C ALA A 48 -0.55 -12.18 5.28
N LEU A 49 0.65 -11.61 5.38
CA LEU A 49 1.54 -11.39 4.23
C LEU A 49 2.36 -12.63 3.85
N ILE A 50 2.86 -13.40 4.81
CA ILE A 50 3.79 -14.52 4.56
C ILE A 50 3.42 -15.84 5.23
N GLY A 51 2.30 -15.91 5.94
CA GLY A 51 1.91 -17.10 6.70
C GLY A 51 2.80 -17.32 7.93
N ASP A 52 3.11 -18.59 8.22
CA ASP A 52 3.84 -18.96 9.43
C ASP A 52 5.36 -18.77 9.33
N ARG A 53 5.87 -18.26 8.21
CA ARG A 53 7.30 -18.04 8.05
C ARG A 53 7.78 -16.88 8.94
N PRO A 54 8.86 -17.05 9.70
CA PRO A 54 9.39 -15.96 10.51
C PRO A 54 10.08 -14.91 9.64
N LEU A 55 10.10 -13.68 10.11
CA LEU A 55 10.95 -12.64 9.52
C LEU A 55 12.43 -13.00 9.72
N HIS A 56 13.24 -12.76 8.69
CA HIS A 56 14.67 -12.82 8.83
C HIS A 56 15.19 -11.72 9.78
N PRO A 57 16.31 -11.94 10.50
CA PRO A 57 16.86 -10.92 11.38
C PRO A 57 17.09 -9.56 10.69
N SER A 58 17.54 -9.57 9.44
CA SER A 58 17.73 -8.35 8.65
C SER A 58 16.42 -7.59 8.37
N GLN A 59 15.32 -8.30 8.14
CA GLN A 59 14.00 -7.70 7.96
C GLN A 59 13.50 -7.07 9.25
N ARG A 60 13.69 -7.74 10.37
CA ARG A 60 13.32 -7.23 11.70
C ARG A 60 14.10 -5.96 12.05
N GLU A 61 15.38 -5.93 11.76
CA GLU A 61 16.23 -4.75 11.94
C GLU A 61 15.73 -3.55 11.12
N VAL A 62 15.41 -3.75 9.85
CA VAL A 62 14.84 -2.70 9.00
C VAL A 62 13.50 -2.20 9.55
N LEU A 63 12.64 -3.11 10.00
CA LEU A 63 11.34 -2.74 10.58
C LEU A 63 11.50 -1.89 11.85
N GLU A 64 12.44 -2.21 12.71
CA GLU A 64 12.76 -1.42 13.90
C GLU A 64 13.27 -0.02 13.55
N HIS A 65 14.13 0.11 12.54
CA HIS A 65 14.59 1.41 12.05
C HIS A 65 13.45 2.25 11.48
N LEU A 66 12.54 1.65 10.73
CA LEU A 66 11.39 2.35 10.19
C LEU A 66 10.46 2.87 11.30
N ARG A 67 10.27 2.08 12.34
CA ARG A 67 9.44 2.49 13.50
C ARG A 67 10.01 3.67 14.26
N ALA A 68 11.33 3.80 14.34
CA ALA A 68 11.99 4.91 15.00
C ALA A 68 11.90 6.22 14.20
N GLY A 69 11.65 6.14 12.90
CA GLY A 69 11.49 7.30 12.02
C GLY A 69 10.12 7.97 12.15
N ARG A 70 10.05 9.28 11.84
CA ARG A 70 8.78 10.02 11.81
C ARG A 70 8.17 10.00 10.42
N ASN A 71 8.77 10.69 9.45
CA ASN A 71 8.42 10.63 8.04
C ASN A 71 9.61 10.03 7.31
N THR A 72 9.42 8.89 6.67
CA THR A 72 10.53 8.10 6.16
C THR A 72 10.42 7.95 4.65
N LEU A 73 11.52 8.15 3.97
CA LEU A 73 11.73 7.76 2.58
C LEU A 73 12.63 6.52 2.58
N ALA A 74 12.14 5.44 2.02
CA ALA A 74 12.91 4.23 1.83
C ALA A 74 13.19 4.00 0.35
N VAL A 75 14.39 3.54 0.06
CA VAL A 75 14.78 3.15 -1.28
C VAL A 75 14.97 1.64 -1.31
N MET A 76 14.21 0.97 -2.16
CA MET A 76 14.23 -0.48 -2.28
C MET A 76 15.22 -0.91 -3.35
N ALA A 77 16.42 -1.28 -2.92
CA ALA A 77 17.36 -1.98 -3.79
C ALA A 77 16.91 -3.43 -3.99
N THR A 78 17.29 -4.05 -5.11
CA THR A 78 16.91 -5.41 -5.48
C THR A 78 17.16 -6.43 -4.37
N GLY A 79 16.08 -7.03 -3.86
CA GLY A 79 16.13 -8.09 -2.85
C GLY A 79 14.72 -8.44 -2.37
N ARG A 80 14.38 -9.72 -2.45
CA ARG A 80 13.02 -10.25 -2.23
C ARG A 80 12.45 -10.03 -0.82
N GLY A 81 13.27 -9.78 0.18
CA GLY A 81 12.81 -9.66 1.56
C GLY A 81 12.42 -8.25 1.98
N LYS A 82 12.89 -7.23 1.29
CA LYS A 82 12.70 -5.82 1.69
C LYS A 82 11.28 -5.32 1.45
N SER A 83 10.64 -5.76 0.37
CA SER A 83 9.27 -5.39 0.02
C SER A 83 8.29 -5.72 1.16
N LEU A 84 8.39 -6.90 1.75
CA LEU A 84 7.57 -7.33 2.86
C LEU A 84 7.68 -6.38 4.06
N THR A 85 8.90 -6.01 4.43
CA THR A 85 9.14 -5.11 5.57
C THR A 85 8.47 -3.76 5.38
N PHE A 86 8.53 -3.21 4.17
CA PHE A 86 7.88 -1.95 3.83
C PHE A 86 6.37 -2.06 3.83
N GLN A 87 5.81 -3.19 3.39
CA GLN A 87 4.37 -3.46 3.43
C GLN A 87 3.86 -3.55 4.87
N VAL A 88 4.58 -4.25 5.74
CA VAL A 88 4.27 -4.33 7.17
C VAL A 88 4.27 -2.95 7.80
N HIS A 89 5.30 -2.16 7.54
CA HIS A 89 5.42 -0.81 8.09
C HIS A 89 4.28 0.10 7.62
N ALA A 90 3.94 0.08 6.34
CA ALA A 90 2.82 0.85 5.80
C ALA A 90 1.49 0.48 6.45
N ALA A 91 1.23 -0.80 6.66
CA ALA A 91 0.03 -1.27 7.34
C ALA A 91 -0.02 -0.80 8.81
N LEU A 92 1.10 -0.88 9.53
CA LEU A 92 1.20 -0.39 10.90
C LEU A 92 0.99 1.13 10.99
N LEU A 93 1.57 1.90 10.07
CA LEU A 93 1.36 3.35 10.02
C LEU A 93 -0.11 3.72 9.79
N ALA A 94 -0.77 3.00 8.88
CA ALA A 94 -2.19 3.22 8.61
C ALA A 94 -3.04 3.01 9.85
N LEU A 95 -2.85 1.91 10.56
CA LEU A 95 -3.68 1.54 11.71
C LEU A 95 -3.32 2.27 13.01
N ALA A 96 -2.02 2.51 13.25
CA ALA A 96 -1.57 3.14 14.47
C ALA A 96 -1.58 4.67 14.44
N GLN A 97 -1.31 5.27 13.28
CA GLN A 97 -1.13 6.71 13.14
C GLN A 97 -2.04 7.37 12.11
N ARG A 98 -2.86 6.60 11.40
CA ARG A 98 -3.70 7.07 10.30
C ARG A 98 -2.91 7.82 9.22
N LYS A 99 -1.67 7.42 9.01
CA LYS A 99 -0.81 7.95 7.95
C LYS A 99 -0.85 7.07 6.73
N ALA A 100 -0.79 7.69 5.57
CA ALA A 100 -0.73 7.01 4.29
C ALA A 100 0.71 6.79 3.84
N SER A 101 0.88 5.82 2.95
CA SER A 101 2.16 5.47 2.33
C SER A 101 2.06 5.51 0.82
N VAL A 102 3.16 5.87 0.16
CA VAL A 102 3.28 5.89 -1.30
C VAL A 102 4.35 4.89 -1.73
N PHE A 103 3.99 3.95 -2.59
CA PHE A 103 4.92 3.02 -3.22
C PHE A 103 5.11 3.37 -4.68
N VAL A 104 6.34 3.63 -5.09
CA VAL A 104 6.70 4.05 -6.43
C VAL A 104 7.38 2.90 -7.16
N TYR A 105 6.76 2.44 -8.24
CA TYR A 105 7.26 1.35 -9.08
C TYR A 105 7.52 1.84 -10.51
N PRO A 106 8.59 1.35 -11.15
CA PRO A 106 8.94 1.80 -12.50
C PRO A 106 8.05 1.24 -13.61
N LEU A 107 7.36 0.13 -13.36
CA LEU A 107 6.56 -0.57 -14.35
C LEU A 107 5.09 -0.67 -13.93
N ARG A 108 4.18 -0.28 -14.83
CA ARG A 108 2.73 -0.35 -14.60
C ARG A 108 2.21 -1.78 -14.37
N ALA A 109 2.76 -2.76 -15.06
CA ALA A 109 2.40 -4.16 -14.86
C ALA A 109 2.70 -4.61 -13.42
N LEU A 110 3.83 -4.19 -12.87
CA LEU A 110 4.19 -4.47 -11.47
C LEU A 110 3.24 -3.80 -10.49
N ILE A 111 2.78 -2.58 -10.79
CA ILE A 111 1.81 -1.86 -9.97
C ILE A 111 0.50 -2.63 -9.86
N ALA A 112 -0.04 -3.12 -10.99
CA ALA A 112 -1.29 -3.88 -11.00
C ALA A 112 -1.19 -5.15 -10.13
N ASP A 113 -0.11 -5.91 -10.27
CA ASP A 113 0.11 -7.12 -9.49
C ASP A 113 0.26 -6.82 -7.99
N GLN A 114 1.02 -5.79 -7.65
CA GLN A 114 1.23 -5.39 -6.26
C GLN A 114 -0.04 -4.82 -5.63
N ALA A 115 -0.81 -4.03 -6.36
CA ALA A 115 -2.08 -3.48 -5.89
C ALA A 115 -3.07 -4.61 -5.58
N PHE A 116 -3.19 -5.59 -6.45
CA PHE A 116 -4.03 -6.75 -6.25
C PHE A 116 -3.61 -7.54 -5.00
N HIS A 117 -2.34 -7.88 -4.90
CA HIS A 117 -1.80 -8.63 -3.77
C HIS A 117 -2.00 -7.90 -2.43
N LEU A 118 -1.68 -6.61 -2.37
CA LEU A 118 -1.85 -5.81 -1.16
C LEU A 118 -3.32 -5.62 -0.79
N SER A 119 -4.18 -5.40 -1.77
CA SER A 119 -5.62 -5.28 -1.53
C SER A 119 -6.19 -6.55 -0.93
N GLU A 120 -5.90 -7.71 -1.50
CA GLU A 120 -6.38 -8.99 -0.96
C GLU A 120 -5.84 -9.26 0.44
N THR A 121 -4.56 -8.99 0.67
CA THR A 121 -3.89 -9.32 1.92
C THR A 121 -4.31 -8.40 3.06
N LEU A 122 -4.48 -7.10 2.79
CA LEU A 122 -4.71 -6.07 3.80
C LEU A 122 -6.18 -5.65 3.95
N GLU A 123 -7.06 -6.13 3.10
CA GLU A 123 -8.49 -5.83 3.14
C GLU A 123 -9.13 -6.19 4.49
N GLY A 124 -8.77 -7.34 5.06
CA GLY A 124 -9.28 -7.79 6.35
C GLY A 124 -8.93 -6.87 7.53
N PHE A 125 -7.93 -6.02 7.37
CA PHE A 125 -7.56 -5.00 8.36
C PHE A 125 -8.27 -3.64 8.12
N GLY A 126 -9.11 -3.56 7.10
CA GLY A 126 -9.74 -2.31 6.70
C GLY A 126 -8.79 -1.32 6.02
N ILE A 127 -7.67 -1.79 5.51
CA ILE A 127 -6.66 -0.98 4.81
C ILE A 127 -7.03 -0.90 3.33
N ALA A 128 -7.10 0.32 2.80
CA ALA A 128 -7.45 0.60 1.41
C ALA A 128 -6.21 0.94 0.58
N VAL A 129 -6.11 0.28 -0.57
CA VAL A 129 -5.02 0.45 -1.54
C VAL A 129 -5.59 1.03 -2.83
N SER A 130 -4.95 2.07 -3.36
CA SER A 130 -5.32 2.72 -4.62
C SER A 130 -4.13 2.87 -5.54
N VAL A 131 -4.42 3.04 -6.83
CA VAL A 131 -3.41 3.23 -7.87
C VAL A 131 -3.60 4.59 -8.53
N LEU A 132 -2.50 5.34 -8.67
CA LEU A 132 -2.45 6.59 -9.42
C LEU A 132 -1.34 6.53 -10.44
N THR A 133 -1.69 6.59 -11.71
CA THR A 133 -0.74 6.62 -12.83
C THR A 133 -1.19 7.64 -13.88
N GLY A 134 -0.36 7.85 -14.90
CA GLY A 134 -0.74 8.68 -16.03
C GLY A 134 -1.98 8.22 -16.79
N GLU A 135 -2.39 6.96 -16.62
CA GLU A 135 -3.62 6.40 -17.23
C GLU A 135 -4.87 6.63 -16.35
N SER A 136 -4.71 7.03 -15.11
CA SER A 136 -5.85 7.34 -14.24
C SER A 136 -6.63 8.52 -14.80
N THR A 137 -7.96 8.37 -14.84
CA THR A 137 -8.84 9.45 -15.29
C THR A 137 -8.82 10.62 -14.31
N PRO A 138 -9.20 11.85 -14.74
CA PRO A 138 -9.32 12.98 -13.82
C PRO A 138 -10.25 12.71 -12.65
N GLU A 139 -11.32 11.93 -12.85
CA GLU A 139 -12.25 11.56 -11.81
C GLU A 139 -11.63 10.58 -10.81
N GLU A 140 -10.94 9.55 -11.29
CA GLU A 140 -10.19 8.62 -10.44
C GLU A 140 -9.15 9.35 -9.60
N ARG A 141 -8.42 10.30 -10.17
CA ARG A 141 -7.44 11.12 -9.46
C ARG A 141 -8.08 11.93 -8.33
N ARG A 142 -9.20 12.60 -8.62
CA ARG A 142 -9.94 13.36 -7.60
C ARG A 142 -10.43 12.48 -6.47
N GLN A 143 -10.95 11.30 -6.82
CA GLN A 143 -11.45 10.32 -5.85
C GLN A 143 -10.32 9.87 -4.90
N VAL A 144 -9.19 9.45 -5.44
CA VAL A 144 -8.05 9.00 -4.62
C VAL A 144 -7.48 10.14 -3.78
N MET A 145 -7.37 11.34 -4.33
CA MET A 145 -6.89 12.51 -3.57
C MET A 145 -7.84 12.87 -2.42
N ALA A 146 -9.15 12.79 -2.63
CA ALA A 146 -10.13 12.98 -1.58
C ALA A 146 -10.02 11.91 -0.49
N GLU A 147 -9.86 10.65 -0.88
CA GLU A 147 -9.70 9.52 0.05
C GLU A 147 -8.37 9.59 0.84
N LEU A 148 -7.30 10.08 0.23
CA LEU A 148 -6.05 10.36 0.94
C LEU A 148 -6.27 11.44 2.01
N THR A 149 -7.01 12.48 1.68
CA THR A 149 -7.27 13.60 2.58
C THR A 149 -8.16 13.21 3.75
N ASP A 150 -9.22 12.43 3.49
CA ASP A 150 -10.19 12.04 4.52
C ASP A 150 -9.79 10.80 5.33
N GLY A 151 -8.74 10.11 4.93
CA GLY A 151 -8.24 8.94 5.64
C GLY A 151 -8.78 7.60 5.17
N SER A 152 -9.54 7.56 4.09
CA SER A 152 -10.08 6.30 3.54
C SER A 152 -9.15 5.60 2.56
N CYS A 153 -8.06 6.23 2.12
CA CYS A 153 -6.98 5.59 1.39
C CYS A 153 -5.70 5.58 2.21
N ASP A 154 -5.07 4.42 2.32
CA ASP A 154 -3.90 4.21 3.18
C ASP A 154 -2.61 3.97 2.41
N ILE A 155 -2.71 3.36 1.24
CA ILE A 155 -1.56 3.03 0.40
C ILE A 155 -1.87 3.42 -1.04
N VAL A 156 -0.99 4.21 -1.64
CA VAL A 156 -1.05 4.58 -3.05
C VAL A 156 0.15 3.98 -3.78
N LEU A 157 -0.12 3.25 -4.84
CA LEU A 157 0.90 2.78 -5.77
C LEU A 157 0.93 3.69 -6.98
N THR A 158 2.11 4.13 -7.38
CA THR A 158 2.28 5.09 -8.47
C THR A 158 3.57 4.87 -9.25
N THR A 159 3.74 5.61 -10.32
CA THR A 159 4.95 5.63 -11.14
C THR A 159 5.83 6.82 -10.78
N PRO A 160 7.14 6.79 -11.11
CA PRO A 160 8.02 7.93 -10.94
C PRO A 160 7.55 9.18 -11.69
N GLU A 161 7.01 9.00 -12.90
CA GLU A 161 6.51 10.10 -13.72
C GLU A 161 5.31 10.79 -13.09
N PHE A 162 4.35 10.01 -12.61
CA PHE A 162 3.18 10.57 -11.92
C PHE A 162 3.58 11.30 -10.65
N LEU A 163 4.46 10.71 -9.84
CA LEU A 163 4.94 11.33 -8.62
C LEU A 163 5.65 12.66 -8.91
N ALA A 164 6.49 12.72 -9.95
CA ALA A 164 7.21 13.94 -10.32
C ALA A 164 6.25 15.10 -10.63
N TYR A 165 5.14 14.82 -11.29
CA TYR A 165 4.13 15.84 -11.62
C TYR A 165 3.22 16.22 -10.46
N HIS A 166 2.95 15.32 -9.54
CA HIS A 166 1.89 15.45 -8.54
C HIS A 166 2.37 15.39 -7.09
N ALA A 167 3.68 15.42 -6.86
CA ALA A 167 4.26 15.36 -5.51
C ALA A 167 3.68 16.42 -4.56
N ASP A 168 3.52 17.65 -5.02
CA ASP A 168 2.97 18.74 -4.21
C ASP A 168 1.52 18.48 -3.79
N LYS A 169 0.70 17.94 -4.68
CA LYS A 169 -0.69 17.60 -4.37
C LYS A 169 -0.77 16.46 -3.35
N LEU A 170 0.06 15.43 -3.51
CA LEU A 170 0.15 14.34 -2.55
C LEU A 170 0.61 14.82 -1.18
N ALA A 171 1.61 15.68 -1.13
CA ALA A 171 2.11 16.26 0.12
C ALA A 171 1.05 17.10 0.83
N ARG A 172 0.19 17.82 0.10
CA ARG A 172 -0.86 18.69 0.67
C ARG A 172 -1.94 17.92 1.42
N CYS A 173 -2.13 16.63 1.18
CA CYS A 173 -3.10 15.85 1.95
C CYS A 173 -2.73 15.77 3.45
N GLY A 174 -1.46 16.03 3.79
CA GLY A 174 -0.97 16.06 5.16
C GLY A 174 -0.87 14.70 5.84
N ARG A 175 -1.14 13.61 5.12
CA ARG A 175 -1.19 12.27 5.70
C ARG A 175 -0.06 11.33 5.28
N ILE A 176 0.75 11.69 4.29
CA ILE A 176 1.84 10.84 3.82
C ILE A 176 2.96 10.82 4.86
N GLY A 177 3.17 9.65 5.47
CA GLY A 177 4.23 9.43 6.47
C GLY A 177 5.35 8.52 5.99
N PHE A 178 5.15 7.83 4.86
CA PHE A 178 6.10 6.87 4.35
C PHE A 178 6.07 6.83 2.82
N ALA A 179 7.24 6.79 2.21
CA ALA A 179 7.37 6.61 0.78
C ALA A 179 8.45 5.59 0.47
N VAL A 180 8.18 4.70 -0.47
CA VAL A 180 9.09 3.67 -0.94
C VAL A 180 9.32 3.85 -2.43
N ILE A 181 10.57 3.92 -2.85
CA ILE A 181 10.95 4.00 -4.25
C ILE A 181 11.67 2.72 -4.63
N ASP A 182 11.13 2.02 -5.63
CA ASP A 182 11.78 0.84 -6.21
C ASP A 182 12.85 1.28 -7.22
N GLU A 183 14.11 0.94 -6.92
CA GLU A 183 15.27 1.28 -7.76
C GLU A 183 15.51 0.33 -8.93
N ALA A 184 14.73 -0.72 -9.12
CA ALA A 184 14.93 -1.67 -10.24
C ALA A 184 15.02 -0.97 -11.61
N HIS A 185 14.37 0.19 -11.76
CA HIS A 185 14.44 1.02 -12.94
C HIS A 185 15.85 1.60 -13.21
N HIS A 186 16.55 2.05 -12.18
CA HIS A 186 17.89 2.65 -12.32
C HIS A 186 18.94 1.61 -12.72
N ILE A 187 18.84 0.39 -12.25
CA ILE A 187 19.74 -0.71 -12.63
C ILE A 187 19.60 -1.04 -14.12
N GLY A 188 18.38 -1.03 -14.66
CA GLY A 188 18.11 -1.24 -16.08
C GLY A 188 18.70 -0.12 -16.96
N LEU A 189 18.58 1.13 -16.55
CA LEU A 189 19.12 2.30 -17.28
C LEU A 189 20.66 2.35 -17.23
N ALA A 190 21.28 2.04 -16.11
CA ALA A 190 22.72 1.99 -15.99
C ALA A 190 23.34 0.92 -16.90
N LYS A 191 22.73 -0.25 -17.06
CA LYS A 191 23.14 -1.30 -18.00
C LYS A 191 22.92 -0.91 -19.45
N ALA A 192 21.89 -0.17 -19.77
CA ALA A 192 21.62 0.30 -21.13
C ALA A 192 22.57 1.40 -21.61
N GLY A 193 23.08 2.21 -20.70
CA GLY A 193 24.07 3.26 -20.98
C GLY A 193 25.52 2.80 -21.12
N GLN A 194 25.80 1.52 -20.84
CA GLN A 194 27.14 0.93 -20.92
C GLN A 194 27.42 0.12 -22.20
N ARG A 195 26.58 0.24 -23.24
CA ARG A 195 26.78 -0.41 -24.56
C ARG A 195 27.30 0.56 -25.58
#